data_f1293387dc4d8d803b35d3eeadf40689
#
_entry.id   f1293387dc4d8d803b35d3eeadf40689
#
_cell.length_a   1.000
_cell.length_b   1.000
_cell.length_c   1.000
_cell.angle_alpha   90.00
_cell.angle_beta   90.00
_cell.angle_gamma   90.00
#
_symmetry.space_group_name_H-M   'P 1'
#
loop_
_entity.id
_entity.type
_entity.pdbx_description
1 polymer ?
#
loop_
_entity_poly.entity_id
_entity_poly.type
_entity_poly.pdbx_seq_one_letter_code
_entity_poly.pdbx_strand_id
1 'polypeptide(L)'
;MAKFEFDIDADEMMKLMVEAIEEIDPDDLAYLFATGKSELEIRNQIALHMHRNSRANQVVSREWNRHDLAVLENGRPRIVVEGKSWIHADAADPHKLTRGDKSILKGLERDLEKLAETRSKNSDVSTFITMVLFTIDLEGCSARQLKEAHIKYASTHLRGIKNYADAEELAGRGRGALSQFLTEYGVVKRHPLNVGQYLRFKVEADFFLLQPTLN
;
A
#
# COMPACT_ATOMS: atom_id res chain seq x y z
N MET A 1 3.99 4.51 -25.85
CA MET A 1 4.18 4.49 -24.41
C MET A 1 5.26 5.50 -24.04
N ALA A 2 4.98 6.42 -23.14
CA ALA A 2 5.99 7.36 -22.62
C ALA A 2 7.04 6.57 -21.85
N LYS A 3 8.32 6.81 -22.11
CA LYS A 3 9.41 6.18 -21.38
C LYS A 3 9.53 6.84 -20.01
N PHE A 4 9.80 6.03 -19.00
CA PHE A 4 9.93 6.43 -17.62
C PHE A 4 10.98 7.56 -17.44
N GLU A 5 10.58 8.67 -16.84
CA GLU A 5 11.47 9.77 -16.45
C GLU A 5 11.71 9.74 -14.94
N PHE A 6 12.86 10.23 -14.46
CA PHE A 6 13.25 10.10 -13.06
C PHE A 6 12.84 11.27 -12.18
N ASP A 7 12.53 12.40 -12.80
CA ASP A 7 11.99 13.56 -12.07
C ASP A 7 10.47 13.40 -11.96
N ILE A 8 10.07 12.33 -11.25
CA ILE A 8 8.70 11.93 -11.09
C ILE A 8 8.15 12.51 -9.78
N ASP A 9 7.05 13.21 -9.87
CA ASP A 9 6.32 13.71 -8.70
C ASP A 9 5.30 12.69 -8.16
N ALA A 10 4.59 13.07 -7.09
CA ALA A 10 3.62 12.19 -6.46
C ALA A 10 2.42 11.87 -7.35
N ASP A 11 2.01 12.76 -8.26
CA ASP A 11 0.88 12.53 -9.15
C ASP A 11 1.23 11.52 -10.25
N GLU A 12 2.38 11.70 -10.87
CA GLU A 12 2.89 10.79 -11.90
C GLU A 12 3.19 9.40 -11.33
N MET A 13 3.80 9.35 -10.11
CA MET A 13 4.07 8.09 -9.43
C MET A 13 2.77 7.38 -9.05
N MET A 14 1.77 8.09 -8.52
CA MET A 14 0.45 7.52 -8.20
C MET A 14 -0.19 6.92 -9.45
N LYS A 15 -0.21 7.66 -10.54
CA LYS A 15 -0.78 7.20 -11.82
C LYS A 15 -0.11 5.90 -12.29
N LEU A 16 1.21 5.86 -12.31
CA LEU A 16 1.98 4.69 -12.74
C LEU A 16 1.69 3.46 -11.86
N MET A 17 1.61 3.65 -10.55
CA MET A 17 1.36 2.55 -9.62
C MET A 17 -0.09 2.04 -9.72
N VAL A 18 -1.06 2.95 -9.91
CA VAL A 18 -2.46 2.58 -10.10
C VAL A 18 -2.63 1.82 -11.41
N GLU A 19 -2.05 2.29 -12.52
CA GLU A 19 -2.05 1.57 -13.81
C GLU A 19 -1.49 0.15 -13.65
N ALA A 20 -0.43 -0.02 -12.86
CA ALA A 20 0.14 -1.33 -12.57
C ALA A 20 -0.81 -2.24 -11.80
N ILE A 21 -1.50 -1.71 -10.79
CA ILE A 21 -2.43 -2.49 -9.95
C ILE A 21 -3.69 -2.86 -10.75
N GLU A 22 -4.18 -1.97 -11.60
CA GLU A 22 -5.37 -2.17 -12.45
C GLU A 22 -5.14 -3.18 -13.60
N GLU A 23 -3.88 -3.61 -13.85
CA GLU A 23 -3.59 -4.78 -14.69
C GLU A 23 -4.01 -6.11 -14.04
N ILE A 24 -4.24 -6.14 -12.72
CA ILE A 24 -4.73 -7.32 -12.01
C ILE A 24 -6.26 -7.38 -12.17
N ASP A 25 -6.78 -8.56 -12.50
CA ASP A 25 -8.22 -8.76 -12.50
C ASP A 25 -8.84 -8.41 -11.12
N PRO A 26 -9.98 -7.69 -11.05
CA PRO A 26 -10.56 -7.28 -9.78
C PRO A 26 -10.85 -8.43 -8.81
N ASP A 27 -11.29 -9.60 -9.28
CA ASP A 27 -11.56 -10.75 -8.43
C ASP A 27 -10.26 -11.42 -7.96
N ASP A 28 -9.21 -11.45 -8.79
CA ASP A 28 -7.87 -11.89 -8.40
C ASP A 28 -7.30 -10.94 -7.33
N LEU A 29 -7.51 -9.63 -7.47
CA LEU A 29 -7.09 -8.65 -6.48
C LEU A 29 -7.84 -8.86 -5.15
N ALA A 30 -9.15 -9.16 -5.19
CA ALA A 30 -9.93 -9.52 -4.01
C ALA A 30 -9.40 -10.80 -3.34
N TYR A 31 -9.05 -11.81 -4.13
CA TYR A 31 -8.42 -13.03 -3.63
C TYR A 31 -7.10 -12.74 -2.90
N LEU A 32 -6.24 -11.89 -3.48
CA LEU A 32 -4.95 -11.52 -2.89
C LEU A 32 -5.14 -10.80 -1.54
N PHE A 33 -6.10 -9.89 -1.43
CA PHE A 33 -6.44 -9.24 -0.16
C PHE A 33 -6.99 -10.22 0.88
N ALA A 34 -7.84 -11.14 0.45
CA ALA A 34 -8.49 -12.07 1.37
C ALA A 34 -7.53 -13.14 1.92
N THR A 35 -6.60 -13.65 1.11
CA THR A 35 -5.85 -14.87 1.44
C THR A 35 -4.35 -14.67 1.57
N GLY A 36 -3.81 -13.61 0.98
CA GLY A 36 -2.38 -13.40 0.79
C GLY A 36 -1.72 -12.35 1.70
N LYS A 37 -0.51 -12.02 1.31
CA LYS A 37 0.21 -10.82 1.73
C LYS A 37 0.14 -9.83 0.57
N SER A 38 -0.98 -9.10 0.48
CA SER A 38 -1.28 -8.17 -0.62
C SER A 38 -0.14 -7.17 -0.89
N GLU A 39 0.58 -6.74 0.14
CA GLU A 39 1.76 -5.88 0.02
C GLU A 39 2.81 -6.43 -0.96
N LEU A 40 3.14 -7.72 -0.83
CA LEU A 40 4.18 -8.35 -1.67
C LEU A 40 3.72 -8.48 -3.12
N GLU A 41 2.46 -8.85 -3.33
CA GLU A 41 1.92 -9.06 -4.67
C GLU A 41 1.75 -7.73 -5.41
N ILE A 42 1.21 -6.70 -4.74
CA ILE A 42 1.10 -5.35 -5.29
C ILE A 42 2.48 -4.79 -5.62
N ARG A 43 3.47 -4.93 -4.72
CA ARG A 43 4.86 -4.54 -4.99
C ARG A 43 5.42 -5.25 -6.23
N ASN A 44 5.19 -6.55 -6.34
CA ASN A 44 5.67 -7.34 -7.48
C ASN A 44 5.04 -6.88 -8.79
N GLN A 45 3.75 -6.58 -8.79
CA GLN A 45 3.04 -6.09 -9.96
C GLN A 45 3.54 -4.70 -10.38
N ILE A 46 3.70 -3.78 -9.42
CA ILE A 46 4.29 -2.46 -9.66
C ILE A 46 5.70 -2.60 -10.23
N ALA A 47 6.53 -3.46 -9.65
CA ALA A 47 7.90 -3.70 -10.13
C ALA A 47 7.92 -4.23 -11.57
N LEU A 48 7.02 -5.17 -11.91
CA LEU A 48 6.91 -5.72 -13.26
C LEU A 48 6.46 -4.67 -14.27
N HIS A 49 5.45 -3.86 -13.92
CA HIS A 49 4.97 -2.78 -14.76
C HIS A 49 6.08 -1.74 -15.00
N MET A 50 6.77 -1.29 -13.96
CA MET A 50 7.93 -0.39 -14.07
C MET A 50 9.04 -0.98 -14.94
N HIS A 51 9.37 -2.28 -14.77
CA HIS A 51 10.38 -2.95 -15.58
C HIS A 51 10.02 -2.97 -17.06
N ARG A 52 8.77 -3.25 -17.42
CA ARG A 52 8.30 -3.26 -18.83
C ARG A 52 8.39 -1.88 -19.49
N ASN A 53 8.28 -0.81 -18.69
CA ASN A 53 8.31 0.58 -19.14
C ASN A 53 9.70 1.24 -18.96
N SER A 54 10.70 0.53 -18.41
CA SER A 54 12.03 1.07 -18.15
C SER A 54 12.88 1.19 -19.42
N ARG A 55 13.91 2.07 -19.36
CA ARG A 55 14.91 2.24 -20.41
C ARG A 55 16.04 1.19 -20.25
N ALA A 56 16.85 1.01 -21.29
CA ALA A 56 17.93 0.03 -21.28
C ALA A 56 19.00 0.25 -20.19
N ASN A 57 19.17 1.48 -19.71
CA ASN A 57 20.08 1.83 -18.61
C ASN A 57 19.43 1.85 -17.24
N GLN A 58 18.16 1.46 -17.15
CA GLN A 58 17.36 1.41 -15.93
C GLN A 58 17.17 -0.05 -15.49
N VAL A 59 17.27 -0.28 -14.19
CA VAL A 59 17.02 -1.57 -13.56
C VAL A 59 16.01 -1.39 -12.45
N VAL A 60 14.89 -2.10 -12.52
CA VAL A 60 13.92 -2.17 -11.43
C VAL A 60 14.30 -3.35 -10.53
N SER A 61 14.57 -3.08 -9.27
CA SER A 61 15.01 -4.06 -8.29
C SER A 61 14.04 -4.14 -7.12
N ARG A 62 13.63 -5.35 -6.77
CA ARG A 62 12.91 -5.64 -5.53
C ARG A 62 13.91 -5.92 -4.44
N GLU A 63 13.60 -5.44 -3.22
CA GLU A 63 14.45 -5.66 -2.03
C GLU A 63 15.89 -5.12 -2.18
N TRP A 64 16.03 -4.00 -2.93
CA TRP A 64 17.31 -3.35 -3.11
C TRP A 64 17.76 -2.66 -1.81
N ASN A 65 18.92 -3.04 -1.29
CA ASN A 65 19.52 -2.44 -0.10
C ASN A 65 18.52 -2.28 1.07
N ARG A 66 17.69 -3.32 1.31
CA ARG A 66 16.62 -3.37 2.32
C ARG A 66 15.39 -2.49 2.03
N HIS A 67 15.31 -1.87 0.86
CA HIS A 67 14.11 -1.21 0.38
C HIS A 67 13.23 -2.17 -0.42
N ASP A 68 11.92 -2.01 -0.32
CA ASP A 68 10.96 -2.89 -0.97
C ASP A 68 11.06 -2.84 -2.50
N LEU A 69 11.28 -1.64 -3.07
CA LEU A 69 11.44 -1.44 -4.50
C LEU A 69 12.40 -0.28 -4.76
N ALA A 70 13.25 -0.42 -5.77
CA ALA A 70 14.09 0.65 -6.29
C ALA A 70 14.15 0.65 -7.80
N VAL A 71 14.24 1.82 -8.41
CA VAL A 71 14.63 2.01 -9.80
C VAL A 71 16.03 2.60 -9.82
N LEU A 72 16.95 1.87 -10.43
CA LEU A 72 18.35 2.24 -10.55
C LEU A 72 18.65 2.72 -11.98
N GLU A 73 19.44 3.75 -12.10
CA GLU A 73 20.02 4.18 -13.37
C GLU A 73 21.53 4.13 -13.28
N ASN A 74 22.15 3.38 -14.17
CA ASN A 74 23.60 3.15 -14.16
C ASN A 74 24.11 2.72 -12.77
N GLY A 75 23.32 1.87 -12.07
CA GLY A 75 23.63 1.35 -10.74
C GLY A 75 23.36 2.31 -9.57
N ARG A 76 22.88 3.53 -9.81
CA ARG A 76 22.53 4.49 -8.76
C ARG A 76 21.01 4.54 -8.56
N PRO A 77 20.51 4.63 -7.32
CA PRO A 77 19.09 4.74 -7.07
C PRO A 77 18.57 6.10 -7.56
N ARG A 78 17.46 6.09 -8.27
CA ARG A 78 16.72 7.27 -8.72
C ARG A 78 15.34 7.35 -8.08
N ILE A 79 14.75 6.18 -7.82
CA ILE A 79 13.49 6.07 -7.10
C ILE A 79 13.64 4.96 -6.07
N VAL A 80 13.14 5.19 -4.87
CA VAL A 80 13.07 4.19 -3.80
C VAL A 80 11.68 4.22 -3.17
N VAL A 81 11.09 3.04 -2.98
CA VAL A 81 9.73 2.88 -2.45
C VAL A 81 9.74 1.87 -1.30
N GLU A 82 9.06 2.22 -0.22
CA GLU A 82 8.67 1.30 0.85
C GLU A 82 7.18 0.98 0.73
N GLY A 83 6.78 -0.24 1.05
CA GLY A 83 5.41 -0.71 0.95
C GLY A 83 4.83 -1.16 2.28
N LYS A 84 3.54 -0.91 2.49
CA LYS A 84 2.78 -1.39 3.65
C LYS A 84 1.37 -1.79 3.25
N SER A 85 0.81 -2.71 4.03
CA SER A 85 -0.58 -3.12 3.91
C SER A 85 -1.21 -3.21 5.29
N TRP A 86 -2.37 -2.59 5.46
CA TRP A 86 -3.11 -2.52 6.70
C TRP A 86 -4.60 -2.81 6.46
N ILE A 87 -5.31 -3.10 7.53
CA ILE A 87 -6.76 -3.20 7.52
C ILE A 87 -7.34 -1.83 7.90
N HIS A 88 -8.44 -1.39 7.26
CA HIS A 88 -9.10 -0.13 7.61
C HIS A 88 -9.39 -0.02 9.11
N ALA A 89 -9.73 -1.13 9.76
CA ALA A 89 -9.97 -1.17 11.20
C ALA A 89 -8.73 -0.78 12.04
N ASP A 90 -7.53 -1.08 11.57
CA ASP A 90 -6.29 -0.68 12.26
C ASP A 90 -6.04 0.83 12.11
N ALA A 91 -6.37 1.40 10.96
CA ALA A 91 -6.27 2.85 10.73
C ALA A 91 -7.36 3.65 11.46
N ALA A 92 -8.57 3.08 11.58
CA ALA A 92 -9.68 3.70 12.32
C ALA A 92 -9.50 3.67 13.85
N ASP A 93 -8.62 2.81 14.38
CA ASP A 93 -8.29 2.72 15.81
C ASP A 93 -7.11 3.67 16.13
N PRO A 94 -7.33 4.75 16.93
CA PRO A 94 -6.26 5.67 17.29
C PRO A 94 -5.08 5.00 17.99
N HIS A 95 -5.30 3.92 18.77
CA HIS A 95 -4.21 3.19 19.40
C HIS A 95 -3.37 2.42 18.41
N LYS A 96 -4.00 1.81 17.41
CA LYS A 96 -3.31 1.10 16.32
C LYS A 96 -2.60 2.08 15.38
N LEU A 97 -3.20 3.23 15.16
CA LEU A 97 -2.62 4.27 14.33
C LEU A 97 -1.32 4.84 14.93
N THR A 98 -1.33 5.17 16.23
CA THR A 98 -0.24 5.99 16.83
C THR A 98 0.47 5.38 18.03
N ARG A 99 -0.01 4.27 18.62
CA ARG A 99 0.53 3.76 19.87
C ARG A 99 1.02 2.31 19.75
N GLY A 100 2.16 2.05 20.41
CA GLY A 100 2.76 0.71 20.52
C GLY A 100 3.69 0.35 19.36
N ASP A 101 4.53 -0.68 19.60
CA ASP A 101 5.60 -1.09 18.67
C ASP A 101 5.12 -1.64 17.33
N LYS A 102 3.85 -1.99 17.22
CA LYS A 102 3.21 -2.49 15.99
C LYS A 102 2.23 -1.49 15.39
N SER A 103 2.28 -0.22 15.81
CA SER A 103 1.43 0.84 15.25
C SER A 103 1.83 1.20 13.82
N ILE A 104 0.91 1.81 13.10
CA ILE A 104 1.16 2.36 11.76
C ILE A 104 2.28 3.39 11.85
N LEU A 105 2.26 4.26 12.88
CA LEU A 105 3.29 5.25 13.15
C LEU A 105 4.69 4.63 13.24
N LYS A 106 4.88 3.58 14.04
CA LYS A 106 6.19 2.94 14.19
C LYS A 106 6.69 2.26 12.91
N GLY A 107 5.76 1.75 12.11
CA GLY A 107 6.07 1.25 10.77
C GLY A 107 6.54 2.37 9.84
N LEU A 108 5.82 3.49 9.83
CA LEU A 108 6.12 4.67 9.03
C LEU A 108 7.46 5.31 9.44
N GLU A 109 7.70 5.54 10.74
CA GLU A 109 8.95 6.11 11.25
C GLU A 109 10.18 5.33 10.76
N ARG A 110 10.15 4.00 10.84
CA ARG A 110 11.25 3.15 10.36
C ARG A 110 11.52 3.29 8.87
N ASP A 111 10.45 3.44 8.08
CA ASP A 111 10.61 3.59 6.63
C ASP A 111 11.10 4.99 6.29
N LEU A 112 10.64 6.02 6.97
CA LEU A 112 11.14 7.39 6.84
C LEU A 112 12.64 7.48 7.18
N GLU A 113 13.09 6.84 8.25
CA GLU A 113 14.52 6.76 8.61
C GLU A 113 15.36 6.13 7.50
N LYS A 114 14.93 4.99 6.93
CA LYS A 114 15.62 4.34 5.82
C LYS A 114 15.68 5.23 4.56
N LEU A 115 14.56 5.88 4.23
CA LEU A 115 14.49 6.78 3.06
C LEU A 115 15.37 8.01 3.26
N ALA A 116 15.39 8.60 4.45
CA ALA A 116 16.26 9.71 4.81
C ALA A 116 17.76 9.32 4.71
N GLU A 117 18.14 8.14 5.22
CA GLU A 117 19.49 7.61 5.07
C GLU A 117 19.89 7.44 3.60
N THR A 118 18.98 6.93 2.76
CA THR A 118 19.26 6.76 1.33
C THR A 118 19.40 8.10 0.62
N ARG A 119 18.52 9.06 0.92
CA ARG A 119 18.55 10.40 0.34
C ARG A 119 19.79 11.19 0.75
N SER A 120 20.29 11.02 1.98
CA SER A 120 21.52 11.67 2.44
C SER A 120 22.75 11.23 1.65
N LYS A 121 22.73 10.01 1.11
CA LYS A 121 23.82 9.44 0.27
C LYS A 121 23.60 9.69 -1.23
N ASN A 122 22.39 10.05 -1.65
CA ASN A 122 21.97 10.18 -3.04
C ASN A 122 20.96 11.33 -3.14
N SER A 123 21.42 12.57 -3.31
CA SER A 123 20.58 13.78 -3.29
C SER A 123 19.45 13.79 -4.34
N ASP A 124 19.68 13.10 -5.47
CA ASP A 124 18.78 13.10 -6.63
C ASP A 124 17.78 11.93 -6.62
N VAL A 125 17.57 11.28 -5.46
CA VAL A 125 16.65 10.16 -5.33
C VAL A 125 15.26 10.64 -4.93
N SER A 126 14.24 10.26 -5.70
CA SER A 126 12.84 10.40 -5.34
C SER A 126 12.43 9.27 -4.40
N THR A 127 11.77 9.60 -3.30
CA THR A 127 11.41 8.64 -2.24
C THR A 127 9.91 8.61 -2.02
N PHE A 128 9.34 7.41 -1.89
CA PHE A 128 7.92 7.20 -1.71
C PHE A 128 7.62 6.11 -0.70
N ILE A 129 6.47 6.21 -0.04
CA ILE A 129 5.89 5.13 0.76
C ILE A 129 4.51 4.83 0.21
N THR A 130 4.28 3.57 -0.12
CA THR A 130 2.97 3.08 -0.55
C THR A 130 2.27 2.39 0.60
N MET A 131 0.97 2.61 0.71
CA MET A 131 0.15 1.93 1.69
C MET A 131 -1.14 1.45 1.05
N VAL A 132 -1.52 0.23 1.37
CA VAL A 132 -2.82 -0.31 0.98
C VAL A 132 -3.64 -0.50 2.23
N LEU A 133 -4.81 0.13 2.26
CA LEU A 133 -5.86 -0.18 3.24
C LEU A 133 -6.92 -1.04 2.59
N PHE A 134 -7.37 -2.08 3.30
CA PHE A 134 -8.46 -2.91 2.80
C PHE A 134 -9.38 -3.39 3.92
N THR A 135 -10.61 -3.72 3.56
CA THR A 135 -11.59 -4.37 4.42
C THR A 135 -12.31 -5.45 3.61
N ILE A 136 -12.56 -6.58 4.26
CA ILE A 136 -13.39 -7.65 3.71
C ILE A 136 -14.69 -7.62 4.46
N ASP A 137 -15.80 -7.51 3.74
CA ASP A 137 -17.13 -7.58 4.34
C ASP A 137 -17.44 -9.04 4.72
N LEU A 138 -17.43 -9.28 6.02
CA LEU A 138 -17.68 -10.58 6.64
C LEU A 138 -19.02 -10.61 7.39
N GLU A 139 -19.92 -9.65 7.12
CA GLU A 139 -21.21 -9.59 7.78
C GLU A 139 -22.02 -10.86 7.58
N GLY A 140 -22.67 -11.30 8.65
CA GLY A 140 -23.51 -12.53 8.62
C GLY A 140 -22.75 -13.84 8.45
N CYS A 141 -21.41 -13.83 8.47
CA CYS A 141 -20.61 -15.04 8.29
C CYS A 141 -20.43 -15.83 9.58
N SER A 142 -20.65 -17.14 9.51
CA SER A 142 -20.30 -18.04 10.59
C SER A 142 -18.80 -18.33 10.65
N ALA A 143 -18.29 -18.69 11.83
CA ALA A 143 -16.89 -19.08 12.01
C ALA A 143 -16.46 -20.23 11.09
N ARG A 144 -17.39 -21.17 10.78
CA ARG A 144 -17.14 -22.28 9.87
C ARG A 144 -16.89 -21.77 8.44
N GLN A 145 -17.74 -20.87 7.94
CA GLN A 145 -17.60 -20.30 6.59
C GLN A 145 -16.29 -19.53 6.41
N LEU A 146 -15.88 -18.78 7.45
CA LEU A 146 -14.60 -18.04 7.42
C LEU A 146 -13.39 -18.97 7.38
N LYS A 147 -13.47 -20.10 8.11
CA LYS A 147 -12.41 -21.11 8.09
C LYS A 147 -12.33 -21.82 6.73
N GLU A 148 -13.48 -22.18 6.15
CA GLU A 148 -13.55 -22.81 4.83
C GLU A 148 -13.06 -21.86 3.70
N ALA A 149 -13.31 -20.57 3.83
CA ALA A 149 -12.83 -19.55 2.87
C ALA A 149 -11.36 -19.19 3.03
N HIS A 150 -10.66 -19.69 4.04
CA HIS A 150 -9.24 -19.39 4.31
C HIS A 150 -8.90 -17.89 4.39
N ILE A 151 -9.88 -17.07 4.85
CA ILE A 151 -9.68 -15.62 4.96
C ILE A 151 -8.63 -15.31 6.02
N LYS A 152 -7.60 -14.57 5.61
CA LYS A 152 -6.54 -14.12 6.49
C LYS A 152 -7.04 -12.97 7.37
N TYR A 153 -6.67 -13.01 8.66
CA TYR A 153 -7.07 -11.99 9.64
C TYR A 153 -8.59 -11.82 9.83
N ALA A 154 -9.39 -12.86 9.55
CA ALA A 154 -10.86 -12.84 9.66
C ALA A 154 -11.36 -12.27 11.01
N SER A 155 -10.70 -12.62 12.13
CA SER A 155 -11.05 -12.11 13.45
C SER A 155 -10.83 -10.60 13.61
N THR A 156 -9.86 -10.03 12.90
CA THR A 156 -9.59 -8.58 12.92
C THR A 156 -10.63 -7.84 12.09
N HIS A 157 -10.98 -8.35 10.92
CA HIS A 157 -12.06 -7.79 10.09
C HIS A 157 -13.39 -7.80 10.84
N LEU A 158 -13.79 -8.95 11.41
CA LEU A 158 -15.03 -9.06 12.21
C LEU A 158 -15.08 -8.13 13.42
N ARG A 159 -13.96 -7.97 14.11
CA ARG A 159 -13.87 -7.08 15.27
C ARG A 159 -13.98 -5.61 14.85
N GLY A 160 -13.34 -5.27 13.74
CA GLY A 160 -13.45 -3.93 13.17
C GLY A 160 -14.89 -3.55 12.86
N ILE A 161 -15.58 -4.39 12.08
CA ILE A 161 -16.95 -4.13 11.62
C ILE A 161 -17.94 -3.97 12.80
N LYS A 162 -17.78 -4.72 13.88
CA LYS A 162 -18.69 -4.65 15.05
C LYS A 162 -18.88 -3.27 15.68
N ASN A 163 -17.95 -2.37 15.47
CA ASN A 163 -17.97 -1.01 16.03
C ASN A 163 -18.58 0.02 15.07
N TYR A 164 -19.00 -0.41 13.89
CA TYR A 164 -19.52 0.45 12.81
C TYR A 164 -20.82 -0.15 12.26
N ALA A 165 -21.60 0.64 11.55
CA ALA A 165 -22.86 0.17 10.97
C ALA A 165 -22.62 -0.90 9.89
N ASP A 166 -21.57 -0.71 9.10
CA ASP A 166 -21.18 -1.65 8.02
C ASP A 166 -19.69 -1.50 7.67
N ALA A 167 -19.26 -2.28 6.69
CA ALA A 167 -17.88 -2.27 6.19
C ALA A 167 -17.51 -0.95 5.49
N GLU A 168 -18.47 -0.28 4.86
CA GLU A 168 -18.25 0.99 4.16
C GLU A 168 -17.99 2.14 5.14
N GLU A 169 -18.76 2.23 6.23
CA GLU A 169 -18.50 3.20 7.30
C GLU A 169 -17.11 2.98 7.90
N LEU A 170 -16.74 1.73 8.20
CA LEU A 170 -15.43 1.39 8.70
C LEU A 170 -14.32 1.82 7.73
N ALA A 171 -14.48 1.52 6.44
CA ALA A 171 -13.53 1.92 5.40
C ALA A 171 -13.41 3.44 5.32
N GLY A 172 -14.52 4.16 5.35
CA GLY A 172 -14.56 5.63 5.37
C GLY A 172 -13.79 6.23 6.55
N ARG A 173 -13.98 5.68 7.75
CA ARG A 173 -13.26 6.10 8.96
C ARG A 173 -11.76 5.83 8.87
N GLY A 174 -11.37 4.62 8.46
CA GLY A 174 -9.97 4.26 8.30
C GLY A 174 -9.25 5.13 7.26
N ARG A 175 -9.89 5.36 6.11
CA ARG A 175 -9.40 6.28 5.06
C ARG A 175 -9.15 7.68 5.57
N GLY A 176 -10.16 8.26 6.23
CA GLY A 176 -10.08 9.63 6.77
C GLY A 176 -8.96 9.77 7.79
N ALA A 177 -8.88 8.85 8.76
CA ALA A 177 -7.87 8.85 9.79
C ALA A 177 -6.44 8.73 9.22
N LEU A 178 -6.21 7.79 8.29
CA LEU A 178 -4.90 7.62 7.65
C LEU A 178 -4.54 8.82 6.78
N SER A 179 -5.46 9.34 5.96
CA SER A 179 -5.21 10.54 5.15
C SER A 179 -4.76 11.72 6.01
N GLN A 180 -5.49 12.02 7.07
CA GLN A 180 -5.16 13.11 7.98
C GLN A 180 -3.78 12.88 8.64
N PHE A 181 -3.55 11.67 9.12
CA PHE A 181 -2.28 11.31 9.76
C PHE A 181 -1.08 11.49 8.83
N LEU A 182 -1.17 11.02 7.59
CA LEU A 182 -0.06 11.06 6.63
C LEU A 182 0.30 12.48 6.17
N THR A 183 -0.65 13.43 6.18
CA THR A 183 -0.38 14.82 5.77
C THR A 183 0.67 15.53 6.63
N GLU A 184 0.92 15.03 7.84
CA GLU A 184 1.98 15.55 8.72
C GLU A 184 3.40 15.21 8.20
N TYR A 185 3.53 14.23 7.29
CA TYR A 185 4.80 13.70 6.83
C TYR A 185 5.15 14.07 5.40
N GLY A 186 4.22 14.61 4.62
CA GLY A 186 4.49 15.00 3.23
C GLY A 186 3.26 15.11 2.34
N VAL A 187 3.48 15.02 1.04
CA VAL A 187 2.41 15.04 0.04
C VAL A 187 1.73 13.67 -0.02
N VAL A 188 0.42 13.64 0.21
CA VAL A 188 -0.38 12.42 0.22
C VAL A 188 -1.30 12.37 -0.99
N LYS A 189 -1.27 11.28 -1.71
CA LYS A 189 -2.24 10.95 -2.77
C LYS A 189 -3.00 9.69 -2.37
N ARG A 190 -4.26 9.60 -2.78
CA ARG A 190 -5.12 8.44 -2.55
C ARG A 190 -5.89 8.08 -3.81
N HIS A 191 -6.02 6.78 -4.06
CA HIS A 191 -6.85 6.23 -5.13
C HIS A 191 -7.67 5.05 -4.59
N PRO A 192 -9.02 5.04 -4.75
CA PRO A 192 -9.82 3.86 -4.46
C PRO A 192 -9.51 2.79 -5.52
N LEU A 193 -9.18 1.58 -5.08
CA LEU A 193 -8.91 0.48 -6.00
C LEU A 193 -10.22 -0.16 -6.47
N ASN A 194 -10.27 -0.51 -7.75
CA ASN A 194 -11.34 -1.35 -8.28
C ASN A 194 -11.08 -2.80 -7.87
N VAL A 195 -11.72 -3.25 -6.79
CA VAL A 195 -11.58 -4.59 -6.25
C VAL A 195 -12.91 -5.33 -6.40
N GLY A 196 -12.84 -6.56 -6.89
CA GLY A 196 -14.01 -7.42 -7.07
C GLY A 196 -14.43 -8.14 -5.78
N GLN A 197 -14.81 -9.41 -5.94
CA GLN A 197 -15.26 -10.26 -4.84
C GLN A 197 -14.38 -11.50 -4.73
N TYR A 198 -14.09 -11.89 -3.51
CA TYR A 198 -13.54 -13.21 -3.22
C TYR A 198 -14.62 -14.14 -2.71
N LEU A 199 -14.97 -15.17 -3.48
CA LEU A 199 -16.15 -16.00 -3.26
C LEU A 199 -17.41 -15.12 -3.25
N ARG A 200 -18.00 -14.88 -2.07
CA ARG A 200 -19.15 -14.00 -1.85
C ARG A 200 -18.82 -12.75 -1.05
N PHE A 201 -17.56 -12.57 -0.71
CA PHE A 201 -17.10 -11.49 0.16
C PHE A 201 -16.70 -10.28 -0.68
N LYS A 202 -17.38 -9.17 -0.48
CA LYS A 202 -17.00 -7.90 -1.05
C LYS A 202 -15.70 -7.44 -0.39
N VAL A 203 -14.77 -6.94 -1.18
CA VAL A 203 -13.52 -6.35 -0.70
C VAL A 203 -13.50 -4.88 -1.09
N GLU A 204 -13.17 -4.02 -0.15
CA GLU A 204 -12.90 -2.61 -0.41
C GLU A 204 -11.45 -2.33 -0.12
N ALA A 205 -10.78 -1.58 -1.02
CA ALA A 205 -9.39 -1.22 -0.83
C ALA A 205 -9.10 0.19 -1.35
N ASP A 206 -8.15 0.82 -0.68
CA ASP A 206 -7.61 2.13 -1.04
C ASP A 206 -6.10 2.04 -1.14
N PHE A 207 -5.56 2.64 -2.18
CA PHE A 207 -4.12 2.81 -2.36
C PHE A 207 -3.71 4.23 -1.98
N PHE A 208 -2.70 4.34 -1.14
CA PHE A 208 -2.11 5.60 -0.72
C PHE A 208 -0.66 5.68 -1.17
N LEU A 209 -0.26 6.85 -1.60
CA LEU A 209 1.13 7.22 -1.86
C LEU A 209 1.49 8.42 -1.01
N LEU A 210 2.54 8.30 -0.23
CA LEU A 210 3.19 9.39 0.50
C LEU A 210 4.52 9.71 -0.17
N GLN A 211 4.70 10.94 -0.60
CA GLN A 211 6.01 11.51 -0.91
C GLN A 211 6.49 12.29 0.31
N PRO A 212 7.41 11.72 1.10
CA PRO A 212 7.76 12.31 2.39
C PRO A 212 8.60 13.59 2.23
N THR A 213 8.33 14.56 3.10
CA THR A 213 9.23 15.71 3.32
C THR A 213 10.36 15.25 4.24
N LEU A 214 11.50 14.89 3.68
CA LEU A 214 12.67 14.45 4.43
C LEU A 214 13.60 15.69 4.66
N ASN A 215 13.78 16.06 5.91
CA ASN A 215 14.69 17.12 6.33
C ASN A 215 16.11 16.60 6.51
#